data_b8c402dd0252176eaef7fc0040ce183a
#
_entry.id   b8c402dd0252176eaef7fc0040ce183a
#
_cell.length_a   1.000
_cell.length_b   1.000
_cell.length_c   1.000
_cell.angle_alpha   90.00
_cell.angle_beta   90.00
_cell.angle_gamma   90.00
#
_symmetry.space_group_name_H-M   'P 1'
#
loop_
_entity.id
_entity.type
_entity.pdbx_description
1 polymer ?
#
loop_
_entity_poly.entity_id
_entity_poly.type
_entity_poly.pdbx_seq_one_letter_code
_entity_poly.pdbx_strand_id
1 'polypeptide(L)'
;MRSRLVARSARLALAAVAALALTGAATATATADSRSTAAPACATDDLAFTVTEETQAGGYLFLTAKAKPGISCTLQGVFPSASFGSSPDSAVSPAEHAVSASITLEGSTTAYAGINPKITNDDLGRESDQLHFSVAGDEVNSITLGLPNTVLVDQPIATNWHADPADAVPFSV
;
A
#
# COMPACT_ATOMS: atom_id res chain seq x y z
N MET A 1 -8.08 -69.40 -54.35
CA MET A 1 -6.95 -70.30 -54.63
C MET A 1 -6.06 -70.31 -53.41
N ARG A 2 -6.11 -71.44 -52.73
CA ARG A 2 -5.02 -72.32 -52.34
C ARG A 2 -3.98 -71.56 -51.47
N SER A 3 -3.93 -71.81 -50.22
CA SER A 3 -3.49 -73.01 -49.45
C SER A 3 -2.09 -72.88 -48.87
N ARG A 4 -2.09 -73.20 -47.60
CA ARG A 4 -1.17 -74.02 -46.79
C ARG A 4 -0.26 -73.22 -45.85
N LEU A 5 -0.60 -73.25 -44.55
CA LEU A 5 -0.14 -74.18 -43.52
C LEU A 5 1.34 -74.62 -43.64
N VAL A 6 2.10 -74.34 -42.61
CA VAL A 6 2.88 -75.32 -41.88
C VAL A 6 3.28 -74.78 -40.51
N ALA A 7 2.90 -75.52 -39.47
CA ALA A 7 3.33 -75.45 -38.09
C ALA A 7 4.71 -76.09 -37.90
N ARG A 8 5.42 -75.71 -36.83
CA ARG A 8 6.23 -76.60 -35.95
C ARG A 8 6.96 -75.77 -34.89
N SER A 9 6.52 -75.87 -33.71
CA SER A 9 7.06 -76.70 -32.59
C SER A 9 8.20 -76.06 -31.81
N ALA A 10 7.82 -75.65 -30.58
CA ALA A 10 8.46 -75.93 -29.31
C ALA A 10 9.99 -75.89 -29.15
N ARG A 11 10.38 -75.09 -28.15
CA ARG A 11 11.19 -75.61 -27.02
C ARG A 11 11.25 -74.59 -25.90
N LEU A 12 10.87 -75.04 -24.73
CA LEU A 12 11.02 -74.43 -23.43
C LEU A 12 12.48 -74.10 -23.10
N ALA A 13 12.78 -72.93 -22.58
CA ALA A 13 13.92 -72.70 -21.70
C ALA A 13 13.46 -71.71 -20.60
N LEU A 14 13.33 -72.21 -19.41
CA LEU A 14 13.22 -71.39 -18.18
C LEU A 14 14.56 -70.70 -17.97
N ALA A 15 14.55 -69.39 -17.86
CA ALA A 15 15.60 -68.63 -17.21
C ALA A 15 14.95 -67.66 -16.25
N ALA A 16 15.05 -67.96 -14.97
CA ALA A 16 14.70 -67.07 -13.89
C ALA A 16 15.74 -65.96 -13.84
N VAL A 17 15.30 -64.74 -14.06
CA VAL A 17 16.10 -63.54 -13.78
C VAL A 17 15.34 -62.72 -12.78
N ALA A 18 15.94 -62.58 -11.60
CA ALA A 18 15.46 -61.75 -10.51
C ALA A 18 15.43 -60.29 -10.97
N ALA A 19 14.25 -59.73 -11.07
CA ALA A 19 14.07 -58.29 -11.28
C ALA A 19 14.22 -57.57 -9.93
N LEU A 20 15.36 -56.93 -9.75
CA LEU A 20 15.53 -55.88 -8.71
C LEU A 20 14.61 -54.70 -9.05
N ALA A 21 13.53 -54.59 -8.35
CA ALA A 21 12.69 -53.43 -8.37
C ALA A 21 13.44 -52.29 -7.68
N LEU A 22 14.12 -51.45 -8.45
CA LEU A 22 14.54 -50.11 -8.02
C LEU A 22 13.28 -49.24 -7.92
N THR A 23 12.71 -49.15 -6.74
CA THR A 23 11.74 -48.13 -6.38
C THR A 23 12.48 -46.79 -6.35
N GLY A 24 12.55 -46.13 -7.49
CA GLY A 24 12.95 -44.73 -7.57
C GLY A 24 11.92 -43.89 -6.87
N ALA A 25 12.20 -43.50 -5.62
CA ALA A 25 11.48 -42.43 -4.98
C ALA A 25 11.73 -41.16 -5.77
N ALA A 26 10.81 -40.80 -6.66
CA ALA A 26 10.76 -39.48 -7.25
C ALA A 26 10.44 -38.50 -6.11
N THR A 27 11.48 -37.91 -5.53
CA THR A 27 11.31 -36.73 -4.68
C THR A 27 10.83 -35.62 -5.62
N ALA A 28 9.51 -35.44 -5.66
CA ALA A 28 8.93 -34.22 -6.21
C ALA A 28 9.41 -33.09 -5.31
N THR A 29 10.47 -32.39 -5.74
CA THR A 29 10.78 -31.07 -5.19
C THR A 29 9.62 -30.18 -5.59
N ALA A 30 8.67 -30.00 -4.68
CA ALA A 30 7.72 -28.91 -4.78
C ALA A 30 8.54 -27.62 -4.72
N THR A 31 8.84 -27.07 -5.89
CA THR A 31 9.23 -25.66 -5.97
C THR A 31 8.01 -24.89 -5.50
N ALA A 32 8.02 -24.49 -4.23
CA ALA A 32 7.12 -23.48 -3.75
C ALA A 32 7.44 -22.23 -4.60
N ASP A 33 6.56 -21.96 -5.57
CA ASP A 33 6.52 -20.67 -6.25
C ASP A 33 6.30 -19.64 -5.13
N SER A 34 7.40 -19.02 -4.69
CA SER A 34 7.34 -17.82 -3.86
C SER A 34 6.79 -16.71 -4.74
N ARG A 35 5.48 -16.77 -5.05
CA ARG A 35 4.77 -15.60 -5.48
C ARG A 35 4.87 -14.65 -4.31
N SER A 36 5.75 -13.67 -4.44
CA SER A 36 5.68 -12.47 -3.62
C SER A 36 4.28 -11.89 -3.87
N THR A 37 3.34 -12.23 -3.01
CA THR A 37 2.04 -11.58 -3.01
C THR A 37 2.32 -10.14 -2.61
N ALA A 38 2.12 -9.20 -3.53
CA ALA A 38 2.22 -7.78 -3.23
C ALA A 38 1.39 -7.49 -1.97
N ALA A 39 1.96 -6.68 -1.07
CA ALA A 39 1.24 -6.30 0.15
C ALA A 39 -0.11 -5.66 -0.23
N PRO A 40 -1.20 -5.93 0.50
CA PRO A 40 -2.51 -5.36 0.22
C PRO A 40 -2.46 -3.82 0.31
N ALA A 41 -3.45 -3.14 -0.24
CA ALA A 41 -3.58 -1.69 -0.03
C ALA A 41 -3.83 -1.41 1.46
N CYS A 42 -3.23 -0.32 1.97
CA CYS A 42 -3.47 0.11 3.35
C CYS A 42 -4.90 0.65 3.51
N ALA A 43 -5.60 0.20 4.55
CA ALA A 43 -6.78 0.87 5.06
C ALA A 43 -6.39 1.89 6.14
N THR A 44 -7.28 2.84 6.42
CA THR A 44 -7.08 3.86 7.47
C THR A 44 -6.84 3.22 8.83
N ASP A 45 -7.56 2.14 9.13
CA ASP A 45 -7.44 1.39 10.38
C ASP A 45 -6.15 0.56 10.51
N ASP A 46 -5.44 0.32 9.42
CA ASP A 46 -4.16 -0.38 9.42
C ASP A 46 -3.01 0.49 9.93
N LEU A 47 -3.20 1.80 9.94
CA LEU A 47 -2.17 2.78 10.15
C LEU A 47 -2.33 3.55 11.48
N ALA A 48 -1.21 3.96 12.03
CA ALA A 48 -1.12 4.95 13.10
C ALA A 48 -0.65 6.27 12.49
N PHE A 49 -1.39 7.34 12.76
CA PHE A 49 -1.11 8.67 12.25
C PHE A 49 -0.71 9.62 13.37
N THR A 50 0.22 10.54 13.05
CA THR A 50 0.52 11.69 13.90
C THR A 50 0.49 12.96 13.06
N VAL A 51 0.11 14.07 13.70
CA VAL A 51 0.11 15.41 13.11
C VAL A 51 0.97 16.30 13.98
N THR A 52 1.91 17.01 13.36
CA THR A 52 2.71 18.06 13.99
C THR A 52 2.62 19.34 13.17
N GLU A 53 2.92 20.47 13.77
CA GLU A 53 3.05 21.74 13.06
C GLU A 53 4.50 22.02 12.74
N GLU A 54 4.73 22.46 11.50
CA GLU A 54 6.02 22.90 11.02
C GLU A 54 5.96 24.39 10.67
N THR A 55 7.03 25.11 10.98
CA THR A 55 7.07 26.58 10.78
C THR A 55 7.71 27.00 9.44
N GLN A 56 8.34 26.07 8.75
CA GLN A 56 8.90 26.33 7.43
C GLN A 56 7.80 26.48 6.38
N ALA A 57 8.13 27.00 5.20
CA ALA A 57 7.20 27.18 4.07
C ALA A 57 5.90 27.93 4.43
N GLY A 58 5.96 28.88 5.36
CA GLY A 58 4.79 29.64 5.80
C GLY A 58 3.93 28.98 6.87
N GLY A 59 4.32 27.78 7.33
CA GLY A 59 3.58 26.96 8.30
C GLY A 59 2.69 25.92 7.62
N TYR A 60 2.78 24.66 8.08
CA TYR A 60 1.95 23.58 7.59
C TYR A 60 1.80 22.47 8.64
N LEU A 61 0.81 21.63 8.44
CA LEU A 61 0.61 20.41 9.23
C LEU A 61 1.40 19.27 8.59
N PHE A 62 2.29 18.67 9.35
CA PHE A 62 3.09 17.53 8.90
C PHE A 62 2.49 16.24 9.45
N LEU A 63 2.08 15.37 8.53
CA LEU A 63 1.48 14.08 8.82
C LEU A 63 2.52 12.98 8.67
N THR A 64 2.51 12.05 9.60
CA THR A 64 3.22 10.78 9.46
C THR A 64 2.26 9.62 9.53
N ALA A 65 2.51 8.59 8.71
CA ALA A 65 1.76 7.33 8.71
C ALA A 65 2.72 6.15 8.90
N LYS A 66 2.39 5.25 9.82
CA LYS A 66 3.12 4.01 10.08
C LYS A 66 2.15 2.85 10.17
N ALA A 67 2.54 1.69 9.65
CA ALA A 67 1.77 0.48 9.85
C ALA A 67 1.69 0.11 11.34
N LYS A 68 0.51 -0.29 11.80
CA LYS A 68 0.33 -0.85 13.15
C LYS A 68 1.11 -2.16 13.30
N PRO A 69 1.46 -2.58 14.52
CA PRO A 69 2.22 -3.81 14.74
C PRO A 69 1.59 -5.02 14.04
N GLY A 70 2.40 -5.75 13.27
CA GLY A 70 1.97 -6.94 12.53
C GLY A 70 1.28 -6.66 11.20
N ILE A 71 1.09 -5.41 10.82
CA ILE A 71 0.55 -4.99 9.51
C ILE A 71 1.70 -4.77 8.52
N SER A 72 1.49 -5.23 7.28
CA SER A 72 2.28 -4.88 6.10
C SER A 72 1.30 -4.55 4.98
N CYS A 73 1.31 -3.31 4.48
CA CYS A 73 0.40 -2.84 3.45
C CYS A 73 1.08 -1.83 2.53
N THR A 74 0.49 -1.59 1.36
CA THR A 74 0.99 -0.63 0.38
C THR A 74 0.12 0.63 0.41
N LEU A 75 0.72 1.75 0.77
CA LEU A 75 0.10 3.08 0.71
C LEU A 75 0.34 3.68 -0.67
N GLN A 76 -0.73 4.09 -1.34
CA GLN A 76 -0.61 4.74 -2.64
C GLN A 76 -0.04 6.15 -2.49
N GLY A 77 0.81 6.55 -3.43
CA GLY A 77 1.43 7.87 -3.47
C GLY A 77 0.47 8.94 -4.01
N VAL A 78 -0.74 9.02 -3.46
CA VAL A 78 -1.73 10.08 -3.70
C VAL A 78 -1.90 10.89 -2.42
N PHE A 79 -2.46 12.09 -2.52
CA PHE A 79 -2.72 12.90 -1.33
C PHE A 79 -3.77 12.25 -0.41
N PRO A 80 -3.71 12.48 0.91
CA PRO A 80 -4.71 11.96 1.84
C PRO A 80 -6.10 12.55 1.59
N SER A 81 -7.15 11.76 1.79
CA SER A 81 -8.50 12.29 1.84
C SER A 81 -8.71 12.99 3.19
N ALA A 82 -8.88 14.31 3.17
CA ALA A 82 -8.94 15.09 4.40
C ALA A 82 -9.86 16.32 4.28
N SER A 83 -10.42 16.76 5.41
CA SER A 83 -11.19 18.00 5.51
C SER A 83 -11.15 18.58 6.92
N PHE A 84 -11.21 19.92 7.02
CA PHE A 84 -11.26 20.65 8.29
C PHE A 84 -12.68 20.90 8.79
N GLY A 85 -13.67 20.26 8.20
CA GLY A 85 -15.08 20.40 8.55
C GLY A 85 -15.99 19.86 7.46
N SER A 86 -17.28 20.14 7.57
CA SER A 86 -18.30 19.66 6.63
C SER A 86 -18.57 20.59 5.45
N SER A 87 -17.93 21.77 5.42
CA SER A 87 -18.06 22.70 4.27
C SER A 87 -17.23 22.22 3.10
N PRO A 88 -17.71 22.33 1.84
CA PRO A 88 -16.91 21.99 0.67
C PRO A 88 -15.56 22.72 0.62
N ASP A 89 -15.51 23.97 1.06
CA ASP A 89 -14.30 24.80 1.07
C ASP A 89 -13.26 24.36 2.12
N SER A 90 -13.64 23.44 3.02
CA SER A 90 -12.74 22.85 4.01
C SER A 90 -12.11 21.53 3.57
N ALA A 91 -12.52 21.00 2.43
CA ALA A 91 -11.92 19.80 1.85
C ALA A 91 -10.52 20.11 1.30
N VAL A 92 -9.59 19.23 1.60
CA VAL A 92 -8.21 19.37 1.14
C VAL A 92 -8.11 19.00 -0.35
N SER A 93 -7.44 19.83 -1.12
CA SER A 93 -7.16 19.62 -2.55
C SER A 93 -5.72 19.16 -2.77
N PRO A 94 -5.39 18.49 -3.89
CA PRO A 94 -4.02 18.07 -4.17
C PRO A 94 -3.11 19.27 -4.46
N ALA A 95 -1.95 19.31 -3.84
CA ALA A 95 -0.88 20.25 -4.15
C ALA A 95 -0.05 19.78 -5.37
N GLU A 96 -0.10 18.50 -5.69
CA GLU A 96 0.70 17.87 -6.73
C GLU A 96 -0.19 17.32 -7.85
N HIS A 97 0.27 17.46 -9.10
CA HIS A 97 -0.47 16.96 -10.27
C HIS A 97 -0.14 15.50 -10.63
N ALA A 98 1.04 15.03 -10.22
CA ALA A 98 1.49 13.67 -10.48
C ALA A 98 1.31 12.80 -9.24
N VAL A 99 1.08 11.51 -9.44
CA VAL A 99 1.06 10.52 -8.37
C VAL A 99 2.50 10.15 -8.01
N SER A 100 2.84 10.15 -6.74
CA SER A 100 4.13 9.70 -6.22
C SER A 100 4.26 8.17 -6.23
N ALA A 101 5.45 7.65 -5.95
CA ALA A 101 5.64 6.21 -5.83
C ALA A 101 4.86 5.66 -4.63
N SER A 102 4.28 4.48 -4.80
CA SER A 102 3.63 3.77 -3.68
C SER A 102 4.67 3.33 -2.66
N ILE A 103 4.29 3.33 -1.38
CA ILE A 103 5.16 3.04 -0.24
C ILE A 103 4.67 1.78 0.47
N THR A 104 5.51 0.76 0.59
CA THR A 104 5.18 -0.38 1.44
C THR A 104 5.48 -0.02 2.88
N LEU A 105 4.44 0.02 3.70
CA LEU A 105 4.52 0.29 5.13
C LEU A 105 4.58 -1.02 5.90
N GLU A 106 5.70 -1.22 6.58
CA GLU A 106 5.95 -2.36 7.46
C GLU A 106 7.04 -2.01 8.48
N GLY A 107 7.01 -2.63 9.65
CA GLY A 107 8.03 -2.41 10.68
C GLY A 107 8.18 -0.93 11.04
N SER A 108 9.33 -0.33 10.75
CA SER A 108 9.65 1.08 11.05
C SER A 108 9.44 2.03 9.86
N THR A 109 9.03 1.52 8.71
CA THR A 109 8.79 2.35 7.52
C THR A 109 7.72 3.40 7.81
N THR A 110 7.98 4.63 7.42
CA THR A 110 7.09 5.78 7.63
C THR A 110 6.81 6.45 6.29
N ALA A 111 5.58 6.86 6.06
CA ALA A 111 5.20 7.76 5.00
C ALA A 111 4.87 9.14 5.56
N TYR A 112 5.06 10.18 4.74
CA TYR A 112 4.92 11.58 5.11
C TYR A 112 4.05 12.31 4.11
N ALA A 113 3.21 13.23 4.60
CA ALA A 113 2.46 14.19 3.79
C ALA A 113 2.38 15.52 4.52
N GLY A 114 2.33 16.61 3.78
CA GLY A 114 2.14 17.94 4.35
C GLY A 114 0.79 18.52 3.93
N ILE A 115 0.10 19.20 4.84
CA ILE A 115 -1.12 19.94 4.56
C ILE A 115 -0.89 21.42 4.87
N ASN A 116 -1.00 22.26 3.85
CA ASN A 116 -1.10 23.70 4.07
C ASN A 116 -2.60 24.04 4.26
N PRO A 117 -3.02 24.45 5.45
CA PRO A 117 -4.42 24.73 5.74
C PRO A 117 -4.94 25.99 5.02
N LYS A 118 -4.05 26.91 4.63
CA LYS A 118 -4.43 28.17 3.99
C LYS A 118 -3.41 28.61 2.96
N ILE A 119 -3.87 28.74 1.71
CA ILE A 119 -3.03 29.20 0.58
C ILE A 119 -3.38 30.61 0.10
N THR A 120 -4.32 31.28 0.71
CA THR A 120 -4.73 32.64 0.38
C THR A 120 -3.97 33.67 1.23
N ASN A 121 -3.76 34.87 0.69
CA ASN A 121 -3.04 35.97 1.36
C ASN A 121 -3.97 37.00 2.02
N ASP A 122 -5.19 36.62 2.34
CA ASP A 122 -6.17 37.45 3.04
C ASP A 122 -6.39 36.98 4.48
N ASP A 123 -7.18 37.70 5.25
CA ASP A 123 -7.54 37.32 6.63
C ASP A 123 -8.85 36.49 6.69
N LEU A 124 -9.33 36.00 5.54
CA LEU A 124 -10.51 35.16 5.48
C LEU A 124 -10.15 33.72 5.82
N GLY A 125 -11.16 32.95 6.19
CA GLY A 125 -11.02 31.53 6.52
C GLY A 125 -11.88 31.15 7.71
N ARG A 126 -11.77 29.89 8.11
CA ARG A 126 -12.44 29.31 9.28
C ARG A 126 -11.42 28.69 10.20
N GLU A 127 -11.56 28.93 11.48
CA GLU A 127 -10.74 28.25 12.48
C GLU A 127 -11.16 26.79 12.63
N SER A 128 -10.16 25.89 12.74
CA SER A 128 -10.36 24.48 13.03
C SER A 128 -9.26 23.96 13.96
N ASP A 129 -9.63 23.11 14.89
CA ASP A 129 -8.74 22.36 15.79
C ASP A 129 -8.78 20.86 15.48
N GLN A 130 -9.45 20.46 14.39
CA GLN A 130 -9.66 19.07 14.01
C GLN A 130 -9.47 18.88 12.51
N LEU A 131 -8.98 17.69 12.16
CA LEU A 131 -8.86 17.21 10.79
C LEU A 131 -9.61 15.88 10.66
N HIS A 132 -10.66 15.83 9.84
CA HIS A 132 -11.26 14.59 9.39
C HIS A 132 -10.36 14.00 8.33
N PHE A 133 -10.03 12.72 8.45
CA PHE A 133 -8.92 12.17 7.71
C PHE A 133 -9.12 10.69 7.38
N SER A 134 -8.69 10.28 6.19
CA SER A 134 -8.60 8.87 5.79
C SER A 134 -7.51 8.66 4.74
N VAL A 135 -7.11 7.41 4.56
CA VAL A 135 -6.41 6.99 3.35
C VAL A 135 -7.35 7.17 2.16
N ALA A 136 -6.86 7.71 1.05
CA ALA A 136 -7.65 7.89 -0.16
C ALA A 136 -8.24 6.55 -0.64
N GLY A 137 -9.55 6.53 -0.88
CA GLY A 137 -10.31 5.32 -1.22
C GLY A 137 -10.89 4.58 -0.02
N ASP A 138 -10.63 5.05 1.21
CA ASP A 138 -11.13 4.45 2.45
C ASP A 138 -11.91 5.46 3.33
N GLU A 139 -12.64 6.36 2.68
CA GLU A 139 -13.36 7.47 3.33
C GLU A 139 -14.45 7.00 4.31
N VAL A 140 -14.95 5.77 4.15
CA VAL A 140 -15.94 5.17 5.06
C VAL A 140 -15.37 4.90 6.46
N ASN A 141 -14.05 4.76 6.56
CA ASN A 141 -13.31 4.55 7.81
C ASN A 141 -12.56 5.82 8.24
N SER A 142 -13.08 6.99 7.88
CA SER A 142 -12.48 8.27 8.29
C SER A 142 -12.38 8.38 9.80
N ILE A 143 -11.26 8.93 10.26
CA ILE A 143 -10.99 9.25 11.67
C ILE A 143 -10.93 10.76 11.86
N THR A 144 -11.02 11.21 13.11
CA THR A 144 -10.78 12.61 13.47
C THR A 144 -9.47 12.72 14.22
N LEU A 145 -8.56 13.53 13.70
CA LEU A 145 -7.29 13.86 14.33
C LEU A 145 -7.41 15.24 14.98
N GLY A 146 -7.06 15.34 16.27
CA GLY A 146 -6.90 16.65 16.92
C GLY A 146 -5.65 17.33 16.41
N LEU A 147 -5.72 18.62 16.11
CA LEU A 147 -4.58 19.41 15.70
C LEU A 147 -3.81 19.92 16.93
N PRO A 148 -2.49 20.15 16.83
CA PRO A 148 -1.69 20.70 17.91
C PRO A 148 -2.18 22.09 18.38
N ASN A 149 -2.61 22.93 17.43
CA ASN A 149 -3.20 24.25 17.66
C ASN A 149 -4.37 24.46 16.70
N THR A 150 -5.18 25.49 16.98
CA THR A 150 -6.19 25.97 16.03
C THR A 150 -5.52 26.59 14.82
N VAL A 151 -5.93 26.19 13.64
CA VAL A 151 -5.44 26.73 12.36
C VAL A 151 -6.53 27.48 11.62
N LEU A 152 -6.16 28.52 10.88
CA LEU A 152 -7.06 29.21 9.95
C LEU A 152 -7.07 28.44 8.63
N VAL A 153 -8.24 28.06 8.17
CA VAL A 153 -8.44 27.22 6.98
C VAL A 153 -9.08 28.03 5.86
N ASP A 154 -8.39 28.07 4.71
CA ASP A 154 -8.92 28.65 3.47
C ASP A 154 -8.21 28.06 2.26
N GLN A 155 -8.95 27.32 1.44
CA GLN A 155 -8.46 26.58 0.28
C GLN A 155 -7.28 25.62 0.63
N PRO A 156 -7.47 24.68 1.56
CA PRO A 156 -6.39 23.83 2.01
C PRO A 156 -5.89 22.89 0.91
N ILE A 157 -4.58 22.64 0.88
CA ILE A 157 -3.93 21.71 -0.05
C ILE A 157 -3.07 20.71 0.69
N ALA A 158 -2.85 19.52 0.10
CA ALA A 158 -1.94 18.51 0.61
C ALA A 158 -0.99 17.99 -0.46
N THR A 159 0.23 17.65 -0.04
CA THR A 159 1.14 16.84 -0.86
C THR A 159 0.62 15.41 -0.96
N ASN A 160 1.16 14.66 -1.90
CA ASN A 160 1.04 13.21 -1.89
C ASN A 160 1.73 12.59 -0.67
N TRP A 161 1.54 11.28 -0.48
CA TRP A 161 2.38 10.52 0.45
C TRP A 161 3.77 10.30 -0.17
N HIS A 162 4.80 10.60 0.61
CA HIS A 162 6.21 10.45 0.24
C HIS A 162 6.96 9.60 1.26
N ALA A 163 7.98 8.88 0.78
CA ALA A 163 8.90 8.15 1.66
C ALA A 163 9.96 9.06 2.29
N ASP A 164 10.28 10.17 1.64
CA ASP A 164 11.20 11.18 2.15
C ASP A 164 10.39 12.35 2.75
N PRO A 165 10.63 12.73 4.02
CA PRO A 165 9.95 13.85 4.65
C PRO A 165 10.20 15.20 3.94
N ALA A 166 11.33 15.35 3.25
CA ALA A 166 11.64 16.57 2.52
C ALA A 166 10.72 16.80 1.31
N ASP A 167 10.20 15.71 0.71
CA ASP A 167 9.26 15.78 -0.41
C ASP A 167 7.82 16.07 0.03
N ALA A 168 7.53 15.95 1.32
CA ALA A 168 6.21 16.18 1.91
C ALA A 168 5.99 17.64 2.37
N VAL A 169 6.82 18.58 1.92
CA VAL A 169 6.65 20.01 2.22
C VAL A 169 5.74 20.64 1.17
N PRO A 170 4.54 21.12 1.54
CA PRO A 170 3.63 21.75 0.59
C PRO A 170 4.21 23.09 0.14
N PHE A 171 4.02 23.42 -1.13
CA PHE A 171 4.46 24.71 -1.66
C PHE A 171 3.66 25.83 -0.99
N SER A 172 4.39 26.86 -0.51
CA SER A 172 3.79 28.14 -0.19
C SER A 172 3.62 28.93 -1.50
N VAL A 173 2.42 29.46 -1.75
CA VAL A 173 2.12 30.33 -2.89
C VAL A 173 2.51 31.76 -2.56
#